data_e7def90b52849d25c314d77029afdd2c
#
_entry.id   e7def90b52849d25c314d77029afdd2c
#
_cell.length_a   1.000
_cell.length_b   1.000
_cell.length_c   1.000
_cell.angle_alpha   90.00
_cell.angle_beta   90.00
_cell.angle_gamma   90.00
#
_symmetry.space_group_name_H-M   'P 1'
#
loop_
_entity.id
_entity.type
_entity.pdbx_description
1 polymer ?
#
loop_
_entity_poly.entity_id
_entity_poly.type
_entity_poly.pdbx_seq_one_letter_code
_entity_poly.pdbx_strand_id
1 'polypeptide(L)'
;KVERIETLLALRNSHEKYGHIQEIIVQNFRAKAGTLMANSDEPDLADLQWTIAVARLVLGANMSIQAPPNLSFNDASKLIMAGINDWGGVSPVTPDHVNPEAPWPHIDSLALQTAQQDKLLVERLSIYPKYLQSHNIWLDQYLRGAALAYSDADGLARTENWSPGRAEAEDNPIPVMNITNGFIRDHNLDVILDRASNGNPLEERD
;
A
#
# COMPACT_ATOMS: atom_id res chain seq x y z
N LYS A 1 9.03 -17.16 16.66
CA LYS A 1 7.56 -17.02 16.71
C LYS A 1 7.11 -16.13 17.87
N VAL A 2 7.71 -16.28 19.07
CA VAL A 2 7.35 -15.46 20.25
C VAL A 2 7.51 -13.98 19.95
N GLU A 3 8.65 -13.54 19.44
CA GLU A 3 8.93 -12.14 19.09
C GLU A 3 7.91 -11.55 18.10
N ARG A 4 7.44 -12.35 17.12
CA ARG A 4 6.38 -11.91 16.18
C ARG A 4 5.06 -11.68 16.89
N ILE A 5 4.68 -12.53 17.84
CA ILE A 5 3.48 -12.35 18.65
C ILE A 5 3.60 -11.08 19.50
N GLU A 6 4.73 -10.87 20.15
CA GLU A 6 4.99 -9.68 20.96
C GLU A 6 4.92 -8.41 20.11
N THR A 7 5.49 -8.43 18.90
CA THR A 7 5.38 -7.32 17.94
C THR A 7 3.93 -7.04 17.57
N LEU A 8 3.15 -8.08 17.22
CA LEU A 8 1.75 -7.92 16.86
C LEU A 8 0.90 -7.38 18.03
N LEU A 9 1.18 -7.82 19.25
CA LEU A 9 0.53 -7.30 20.46
C LEU A 9 0.88 -5.84 20.71
N ALA A 10 2.14 -5.44 20.51
CA ALA A 10 2.56 -4.06 20.63
C ALA A 10 1.88 -3.16 19.58
N LEU A 11 1.81 -3.61 18.32
CA LEU A 11 1.10 -2.92 17.24
C LEU A 11 -0.40 -2.79 17.56
N ARG A 12 -1.05 -3.86 18.02
CA ARG A 12 -2.44 -3.82 18.44
C ARG A 12 -2.66 -2.78 19.54
N ASN A 13 -1.88 -2.83 20.61
CA ASN A 13 -2.01 -1.90 21.73
C ASN A 13 -1.82 -0.44 21.29
N SER A 14 -0.89 -0.18 20.37
CA SER A 14 -0.69 1.14 19.78
C SER A 14 -1.88 1.58 18.94
N HIS A 15 -2.41 0.66 18.11
CA HIS A 15 -3.59 0.96 17.28
C HIS A 15 -4.85 1.18 18.12
N GLU A 16 -5.10 0.37 19.13
CA GLU A 16 -6.24 0.53 20.05
C GLU A 16 -6.20 1.88 20.75
N LYS A 17 -5.00 2.38 21.07
CA LYS A 17 -4.82 3.67 21.74
C LYS A 17 -5.00 4.87 20.81
N TYR A 18 -4.47 4.80 19.59
CA TYR A 18 -4.34 5.96 18.71
C TYR A 18 -5.15 5.85 17.42
N GLY A 19 -5.55 4.67 16.99
CA GLY A 19 -6.29 4.41 15.77
C GLY A 19 -5.54 4.68 14.46
N HIS A 20 -4.22 4.86 14.50
CA HIS A 20 -3.41 5.45 13.42
C HIS A 20 -2.80 4.44 12.44
N ILE A 21 -2.83 3.15 12.75
CA ILE A 21 -2.25 2.11 11.88
C ILE A 21 -3.27 1.74 10.81
N GLN A 22 -3.01 2.12 9.56
CA GLN A 22 -3.88 1.80 8.43
C GLN A 22 -3.78 0.32 8.04
N GLU A 23 -2.56 -0.21 8.07
CA GLU A 23 -2.24 -1.54 7.54
C GLU A 23 -1.10 -2.18 8.30
N ILE A 24 -1.05 -3.50 8.23
CA ILE A 24 0.09 -4.30 8.64
C ILE A 24 0.57 -5.10 7.44
N ILE A 25 1.83 -4.93 7.07
CA ILE A 25 2.45 -5.68 5.98
C ILE A 25 3.17 -6.89 6.55
N VAL A 26 2.76 -8.08 6.14
CA VAL A 26 3.49 -9.32 6.44
C VAL A 26 4.28 -9.72 5.19
N GLN A 27 5.56 -9.39 5.21
CA GLN A 27 6.47 -9.67 4.10
C GLN A 27 7.44 -10.79 4.50
N ASN A 28 7.56 -11.79 3.64
CA ASN A 28 8.54 -12.85 3.82
C ASN A 28 9.96 -12.33 3.54
N PHE A 29 10.90 -12.73 4.40
CA PHE A 29 12.30 -12.43 4.21
C PHE A 29 12.84 -13.18 2.98
N ARG A 30 13.67 -12.50 2.19
CA ARG A 30 14.45 -13.06 1.09
C ARG A 30 15.92 -12.70 1.28
N ALA A 31 16.78 -13.70 1.29
CA ALA A 31 18.22 -13.50 1.39
C ALA A 31 18.76 -12.84 0.11
N LYS A 32 19.53 -11.78 0.27
CA LYS A 32 20.08 -11.01 -0.86
C LYS A 32 21.60 -11.15 -0.92
N ALA A 33 22.10 -11.47 -2.11
CA ALA A 33 23.54 -11.49 -2.37
C ALA A 33 24.17 -10.12 -2.01
N GLY A 34 25.36 -10.14 -1.45
CA GLY A 34 26.08 -8.93 -1.04
C GLY A 34 25.61 -8.28 0.28
N THR A 35 24.66 -8.89 0.98
CA THR A 35 24.23 -8.46 2.33
C THR A 35 24.80 -9.35 3.43
N LEU A 36 24.78 -8.88 4.69
CA LEU A 36 25.19 -9.69 5.84
C LEU A 36 24.32 -10.95 6.03
N MET A 37 23.10 -10.95 5.49
CA MET A 37 22.15 -12.05 5.59
C MET A 37 22.05 -12.89 4.32
N ALA A 38 23.02 -12.79 3.40
CA ALA A 38 23.01 -13.52 2.13
C ALA A 38 22.89 -15.04 2.26
N ASN A 39 23.35 -15.60 3.38
CA ASN A 39 23.33 -17.04 3.67
C ASN A 39 22.35 -17.41 4.80
N SER A 40 21.44 -16.50 5.15
CA SER A 40 20.42 -16.79 6.18
C SER A 40 19.30 -17.63 5.61
N ASP A 41 18.76 -18.53 6.42
CA ASP A 41 17.61 -19.35 6.05
C ASP A 41 16.39 -18.47 5.78
N GLU A 42 15.69 -18.75 4.68
CA GLU A 42 14.43 -18.09 4.35
C GLU A 42 13.25 -18.83 5.00
N PRO A 43 12.26 -18.10 5.54
CA PRO A 43 11.06 -18.72 6.06
C PRO A 43 10.27 -19.36 4.92
N ASP A 44 9.71 -20.52 5.19
CA ASP A 44 8.84 -21.22 4.26
C ASP A 44 7.41 -20.61 4.21
N LEU A 45 6.61 -21.10 3.26
CA LEU A 45 5.23 -20.66 3.11
C LEU A 45 4.37 -20.93 4.36
N ALA A 46 4.58 -22.04 5.04
CA ALA A 46 3.83 -22.40 6.24
C ALA A 46 4.11 -21.40 7.38
N ASP A 47 5.34 -20.92 7.50
CA ASP A 47 5.73 -19.92 8.48
C ASP A 47 5.13 -18.53 8.15
N LEU A 48 5.05 -18.18 6.84
CA LEU A 48 4.36 -16.99 6.39
C LEU A 48 2.85 -17.05 6.67
N GLN A 49 2.20 -18.16 6.30
CA GLN A 49 0.77 -18.38 6.57
C GLN A 49 0.47 -18.32 8.07
N TRP A 50 1.30 -18.96 8.88
CA TRP A 50 1.18 -18.91 10.34
C TRP A 50 1.26 -17.46 10.85
N THR A 51 2.19 -16.67 10.34
CA THR A 51 2.35 -15.26 10.77
C THR A 51 1.13 -14.43 10.40
N ILE A 52 0.59 -14.61 9.18
CA ILE A 52 -0.63 -13.93 8.72
C ILE A 52 -1.83 -14.32 9.57
N ALA A 53 -2.01 -15.63 9.82
CA ALA A 53 -3.13 -16.13 10.62
C ALA A 53 -3.08 -15.59 12.06
N VAL A 54 -1.92 -15.59 12.68
CA VAL A 54 -1.72 -15.01 14.02
C VAL A 54 -1.95 -13.50 14.00
N ALA A 55 -1.47 -12.79 12.98
CA ALA A 55 -1.75 -11.37 12.83
C ALA A 55 -3.25 -11.10 12.75
N ARG A 56 -4.00 -11.89 11.97
CA ARG A 56 -5.46 -11.77 11.88
C ARG A 56 -6.16 -12.05 13.21
N LEU A 57 -5.73 -13.04 13.96
CA LEU A 57 -6.29 -13.35 15.28
C LEU A 57 -5.99 -12.26 16.31
N VAL A 58 -4.78 -11.72 16.30
CA VAL A 58 -4.36 -10.67 17.26
C VAL A 58 -4.97 -9.32 16.94
N LEU A 59 -5.02 -8.93 15.68
CA LEU A 59 -5.43 -7.59 15.24
C LEU A 59 -6.93 -7.49 14.91
N GLY A 60 -7.63 -8.62 14.80
CA GLY A 60 -9.06 -8.68 14.55
C GLY A 60 -9.45 -8.51 13.07
N ALA A 61 -10.74 -8.60 12.79
CA ALA A 61 -11.29 -8.64 11.43
C ALA A 61 -11.12 -7.32 10.65
N ASN A 62 -11.09 -6.20 11.36
CA ASN A 62 -11.13 -4.87 10.76
C ASN A 62 -9.74 -4.31 10.37
N MET A 63 -8.66 -4.98 10.76
CA MET A 63 -7.31 -4.56 10.39
C MET A 63 -7.02 -4.94 8.94
N SER A 64 -6.44 -4.02 8.18
CA SER A 64 -5.91 -4.32 6.86
C SER A 64 -4.57 -5.04 7.03
N ILE A 65 -4.53 -6.30 6.62
CA ILE A 65 -3.32 -7.12 6.61
C ILE A 65 -2.99 -7.44 5.17
N GLN A 66 -1.82 -7.02 4.73
CA GLN A 66 -1.35 -7.23 3.38
C GLN A 66 -0.12 -8.13 3.31
N ALA A 67 0.04 -8.79 2.19
CA ALA A 67 1.27 -9.46 1.81
C ALA A 67 1.60 -9.13 0.35
N PRO A 68 2.88 -8.85 0.01
CA PRO A 68 3.28 -8.56 -1.36
C PRO A 68 3.03 -9.76 -2.28
N PRO A 69 2.24 -9.62 -3.37
CA PRO A 69 1.86 -10.76 -4.21
C PRO A 69 3.01 -11.28 -5.07
N ASN A 70 4.00 -10.46 -5.40
CA ASN A 70 5.15 -10.86 -6.21
C ASN A 70 6.07 -11.88 -5.50
N LEU A 71 6.14 -11.83 -4.17
CA LEU A 71 7.00 -12.74 -3.39
C LEU A 71 6.38 -14.13 -3.18
N SER A 72 5.10 -14.29 -3.45
CA SER A 72 4.36 -15.54 -3.21
C SER A 72 3.20 -15.71 -4.20
N PHE A 73 3.40 -15.32 -5.46
CA PHE A 73 2.33 -15.26 -6.48
C PHE A 73 1.61 -16.59 -6.69
N ASN A 74 2.33 -17.70 -6.73
CA ASN A 74 1.75 -19.04 -6.91
C ASN A 74 0.92 -19.51 -5.70
N ASP A 75 1.03 -18.84 -4.57
CA ASP A 75 0.40 -19.18 -3.31
C ASP A 75 -0.63 -18.13 -2.86
N ALA A 76 -1.04 -17.22 -3.74
CA ALA A 76 -1.95 -16.12 -3.41
C ALA A 76 -3.23 -16.61 -2.70
N SER A 77 -3.85 -17.67 -3.19
CA SER A 77 -5.02 -18.30 -2.55
C SER A 77 -4.75 -18.70 -1.10
N LYS A 78 -3.58 -19.23 -0.81
CA LYS A 78 -3.20 -19.65 0.54
C LYS A 78 -3.00 -18.46 1.49
N LEU A 79 -2.51 -17.33 0.96
CA LEU A 79 -2.36 -16.11 1.75
C LEU A 79 -3.72 -15.49 2.08
N ILE A 80 -4.67 -15.50 1.14
CA ILE A 80 -6.06 -15.07 1.37
C ILE A 80 -6.70 -15.94 2.46
N MET A 81 -6.58 -17.25 2.35
CA MET A 81 -7.09 -18.20 3.36
C MET A 81 -6.44 -18.00 4.74
N ALA A 82 -5.17 -17.62 4.79
CA ALA A 82 -4.48 -17.31 6.02
C ALA A 82 -4.96 -16.01 6.68
N GLY A 83 -5.61 -15.11 5.93
CA GLY A 83 -6.29 -13.96 6.50
C GLY A 83 -5.87 -12.59 6.01
N ILE A 84 -5.13 -12.48 4.88
CA ILE A 84 -4.94 -11.16 4.26
C ILE A 84 -6.26 -10.67 3.65
N ASN A 85 -6.37 -9.37 3.56
CA ASN A 85 -7.47 -8.68 2.90
C ASN A 85 -6.99 -7.50 2.04
N ASP A 86 -5.69 -7.43 1.79
CA ASP A 86 -5.09 -6.39 0.95
C ASP A 86 -3.82 -6.94 0.27
N TRP A 87 -3.56 -6.52 -0.96
CA TRP A 87 -2.33 -6.88 -1.69
C TRP A 87 -1.28 -5.78 -1.65
N GLY A 88 -1.62 -4.61 -1.12
CA GLY A 88 -0.75 -3.44 -1.12
C GLY A 88 -0.67 -2.76 -2.48
N GLY A 89 0.40 -2.02 -2.69
CA GLY A 89 0.68 -1.41 -3.98
C GLY A 89 1.23 -2.43 -4.97
N VAL A 90 0.52 -2.66 -6.05
CA VAL A 90 0.94 -3.55 -7.14
C VAL A 90 1.16 -2.72 -8.40
N SER A 91 2.35 -2.75 -8.97
CA SER A 91 2.68 -2.01 -10.19
C SER A 91 3.19 -2.94 -11.29
N PRO A 92 2.32 -3.39 -12.21
CA PRO A 92 2.78 -4.23 -13.33
C PRO A 92 3.66 -3.47 -14.33
N VAL A 93 3.79 -2.16 -14.20
CA VAL A 93 4.53 -1.28 -15.13
C VAL A 93 5.95 -0.99 -14.66
N THR A 94 6.18 -1.00 -13.34
CA THR A 94 7.49 -0.73 -12.74
C THR A 94 8.04 -1.97 -12.05
N PRO A 95 9.35 -2.21 -12.09
CA PRO A 95 9.94 -3.32 -11.34
C PRO A 95 9.85 -3.07 -9.83
N ASP A 96 9.82 -4.14 -9.05
CA ASP A 96 10.11 -4.05 -7.62
C ASP A 96 11.62 -3.83 -7.44
N HIS A 97 12.01 -2.62 -7.05
CA HIS A 97 13.42 -2.27 -6.88
C HIS A 97 14.07 -2.95 -5.66
N VAL A 98 13.27 -3.45 -4.73
CA VAL A 98 13.76 -4.23 -3.56
C VAL A 98 13.93 -5.70 -3.93
N ASN A 99 13.03 -6.25 -4.74
CA ASN A 99 13.03 -7.64 -5.17
C ASN A 99 12.93 -7.73 -6.71
N PRO A 100 13.96 -7.27 -7.44
CA PRO A 100 13.92 -7.22 -8.90
C PRO A 100 13.80 -8.60 -9.56
N GLU A 101 14.14 -9.65 -8.83
CA GLU A 101 13.99 -11.06 -9.26
C GLU A 101 12.55 -11.57 -9.15
N ALA A 102 11.66 -10.84 -8.49
CA ALA A 102 10.26 -11.20 -8.27
C ALA A 102 9.35 -10.14 -8.93
N PRO A 103 9.03 -10.29 -10.23
CA PRO A 103 8.20 -9.32 -10.94
C PRO A 103 6.78 -9.28 -10.37
N TRP A 104 6.15 -8.13 -10.47
CA TRP A 104 4.75 -7.97 -10.09
C TRP A 104 3.83 -8.82 -10.97
N PRO A 105 2.80 -9.46 -10.41
CA PRO A 105 1.82 -10.17 -11.20
C PRO A 105 0.96 -9.20 -12.03
N HIS A 106 0.40 -9.69 -13.13
CA HIS A 106 -0.65 -8.97 -13.83
C HIS A 106 -1.90 -8.86 -12.95
N ILE A 107 -2.53 -7.69 -12.95
CA ILE A 107 -3.72 -7.40 -12.13
C ILE A 107 -4.84 -8.38 -12.40
N ASP A 108 -5.10 -8.72 -13.68
CA ASP A 108 -6.13 -9.69 -14.06
C ASP A 108 -5.86 -11.08 -13.47
N SER A 109 -4.60 -11.51 -13.45
CA SER A 109 -4.21 -12.80 -12.85
C SER A 109 -4.43 -12.79 -11.34
N LEU A 110 -4.12 -11.68 -10.68
CA LEU A 110 -4.35 -11.50 -9.26
C LEU A 110 -5.85 -11.45 -8.93
N ALA A 111 -6.64 -10.80 -9.78
CA ALA A 111 -8.10 -10.75 -9.67
C ALA A 111 -8.71 -12.14 -9.77
N LEU A 112 -8.28 -12.95 -10.77
CA LEU A 112 -8.74 -14.33 -10.92
C LEU A 112 -8.40 -15.20 -9.70
N GLN A 113 -7.18 -15.12 -9.17
CA GLN A 113 -6.79 -15.87 -7.97
C GLN A 113 -7.56 -15.41 -6.73
N THR A 114 -7.87 -14.12 -6.64
CA THR A 114 -8.69 -13.56 -5.57
C THR A 114 -10.13 -14.06 -5.68
N ALA A 115 -10.70 -14.09 -6.88
CA ALA A 115 -12.05 -14.58 -7.15
C ALA A 115 -12.20 -16.08 -6.85
N GLN A 116 -11.17 -16.89 -7.04
CA GLN A 116 -11.17 -18.31 -6.66
C GLN A 116 -11.35 -18.55 -5.14
N GLN A 117 -11.19 -17.52 -4.34
CA GLN A 117 -11.41 -17.55 -2.89
C GLN A 117 -12.69 -16.80 -2.49
N ASP A 118 -13.65 -16.66 -3.40
CA ASP A 118 -14.91 -15.93 -3.20
C ASP A 118 -14.71 -14.49 -2.71
N LYS A 119 -13.63 -13.84 -3.21
CA LYS A 119 -13.28 -12.45 -2.91
C LYS A 119 -13.21 -11.64 -4.20
N LEU A 120 -13.52 -10.36 -4.09
CA LEU A 120 -13.39 -9.41 -5.18
C LEU A 120 -12.14 -8.56 -4.97
N LEU A 121 -11.29 -8.49 -6.00
CA LEU A 121 -10.20 -7.52 -6.03
C LEU A 121 -10.78 -6.16 -6.41
N VAL A 122 -10.56 -5.16 -5.56
CA VAL A 122 -11.00 -3.78 -5.78
C VAL A 122 -9.83 -2.83 -5.60
N GLU A 123 -9.85 -1.74 -6.36
CA GLU A 123 -8.84 -0.69 -6.23
C GLU A 123 -9.17 0.23 -5.06
N ARG A 124 -8.15 0.72 -4.38
CA ARG A 124 -8.26 1.73 -3.33
C ARG A 124 -7.21 2.81 -3.49
N LEU A 125 -7.43 3.94 -2.86
CA LEU A 125 -6.42 4.98 -2.71
C LEU A 125 -5.35 4.53 -1.69
N SER A 126 -4.24 5.25 -1.63
CA SER A 126 -3.20 5.04 -0.61
C SER A 126 -3.73 5.25 0.81
N ILE A 127 -4.69 6.16 0.97
CA ILE A 127 -5.47 6.28 2.20
C ILE A 127 -6.59 5.22 2.19
N TYR A 128 -6.71 4.47 3.27
CA TYR A 128 -7.74 3.43 3.39
C TYR A 128 -9.14 4.02 3.61
N PRO A 129 -10.20 3.34 3.14
CA PRO A 129 -11.58 3.81 3.23
C PRO A 129 -11.98 4.32 4.62
N LYS A 130 -11.65 3.57 5.68
CA LYS A 130 -11.93 3.96 7.07
C LYS A 130 -11.34 5.33 7.45
N TYR A 131 -10.14 5.62 6.99
CA TYR A 131 -9.43 6.87 7.27
C TYR A 131 -9.97 8.00 6.39
N LEU A 132 -10.33 7.70 5.16
CA LEU A 132 -10.94 8.64 4.25
C LEU A 132 -12.34 9.07 4.74
N GLN A 133 -13.15 8.14 5.24
CA GLN A 133 -14.44 8.44 5.86
C GLN A 133 -14.28 9.36 7.10
N SER A 134 -13.14 9.29 7.77
CA SER A 134 -12.77 10.17 8.89
C SER A 134 -11.73 11.23 8.47
N HIS A 135 -11.81 11.72 7.25
CA HIS A 135 -10.84 12.62 6.64
C HIS A 135 -10.55 13.89 7.43
N ASN A 136 -11.51 14.35 8.24
CA ASN A 136 -11.33 15.52 9.11
C ASN A 136 -10.26 15.32 10.19
N ILE A 137 -10.00 14.06 10.57
CA ILE A 137 -9.01 13.69 11.59
C ILE A 137 -7.68 13.34 10.93
N TRP A 138 -7.73 12.58 9.81
CA TRP A 138 -6.57 11.90 9.26
C TRP A 138 -5.96 12.57 8.03
N LEU A 139 -6.69 13.48 7.39
CA LEU A 139 -6.23 14.12 6.16
C LEU A 139 -6.04 15.63 6.36
N ASP A 140 -4.91 16.12 5.86
CA ASP A 140 -4.70 17.55 5.76
C ASP A 140 -5.82 18.20 4.93
N GLN A 141 -6.27 19.38 5.34
CA GLN A 141 -7.40 20.07 4.72
C GLN A 141 -7.21 20.30 3.21
N TYR A 142 -5.98 20.51 2.76
CA TYR A 142 -5.67 20.76 1.35
C TYR A 142 -5.77 19.49 0.48
N LEU A 143 -5.65 18.30 1.07
CA LEU A 143 -5.76 17.01 0.37
C LEU A 143 -7.19 16.47 0.33
N ARG A 144 -8.07 16.94 1.20
CA ARG A 144 -9.43 16.38 1.35
C ARG A 144 -10.23 16.42 0.07
N GLY A 145 -10.23 17.57 -0.62
CA GLY A 145 -10.96 17.74 -1.88
C GLY A 145 -10.49 16.77 -2.96
N ALA A 146 -9.18 16.62 -3.12
CA ALA A 146 -8.61 15.69 -4.08
C ALA A 146 -8.93 14.24 -3.71
N ALA A 147 -8.71 13.84 -2.45
CA ALA A 147 -8.99 12.48 -2.00
C ALA A 147 -10.47 12.10 -2.18
N LEU A 148 -11.40 13.00 -1.85
CA LEU A 148 -12.83 12.78 -2.06
C LEU A 148 -13.23 12.75 -3.54
N ALA A 149 -12.55 13.50 -4.41
CA ALA A 149 -12.80 13.46 -5.85
C ALA A 149 -12.38 12.14 -6.49
N TYR A 150 -11.30 11.50 -5.96
CA TYR A 150 -10.78 10.23 -6.45
C TYR A 150 -11.42 9.00 -5.77
N SER A 151 -12.29 9.19 -4.80
CA SER A 151 -12.96 8.09 -4.10
C SER A 151 -14.44 8.00 -4.45
N ASP A 152 -14.98 6.79 -4.31
CA ASP A 152 -16.41 6.53 -4.33
C ASP A 152 -17.05 6.74 -2.93
N ALA A 153 -18.34 6.39 -2.79
CA ALA A 153 -19.07 6.52 -1.54
C ALA A 153 -18.56 5.59 -0.43
N ASP A 154 -17.95 4.47 -0.79
CA ASP A 154 -17.37 3.50 0.14
C ASP A 154 -15.92 3.84 0.53
N GLY A 155 -15.33 4.87 -0.12
CA GLY A 155 -13.94 5.30 0.09
C GLY A 155 -12.92 4.49 -0.71
N LEU A 156 -13.37 3.70 -1.68
CA LEU A 156 -12.52 2.98 -2.63
C LEU A 156 -12.15 3.91 -3.80
N ALA A 157 -11.19 3.48 -4.63
CA ALA A 157 -10.83 4.27 -5.79
C ALA A 157 -11.99 4.34 -6.79
N ARG A 158 -12.27 5.54 -7.28
CA ARG A 158 -13.30 5.76 -8.29
C ARG A 158 -12.79 5.29 -9.64
N THR A 159 -13.52 4.39 -10.26
CA THR A 159 -13.20 3.82 -11.57
C THR A 159 -13.85 4.60 -12.74
N GLU A 160 -14.82 5.47 -12.44
CA GLU A 160 -15.57 6.22 -13.44
C GLU A 160 -15.24 7.73 -13.40
N ASN A 161 -15.02 8.32 -14.56
CA ASN A 161 -14.85 9.77 -14.75
C ASN A 161 -16.20 10.49 -14.75
N TRP A 162 -17.10 10.13 -13.85
CA TRP A 162 -18.40 10.77 -13.77
C TRP A 162 -18.32 12.13 -13.06
N SER A 163 -18.90 13.16 -13.68
CA SER A 163 -19.07 14.49 -13.08
C SER A 163 -20.53 14.91 -13.21
N PRO A 164 -21.20 15.33 -12.12
CA PRO A 164 -22.59 15.81 -12.20
C PRO A 164 -22.72 16.98 -13.17
N GLY A 165 -23.72 16.92 -14.04
CA GLY A 165 -24.05 18.04 -14.94
C GLY A 165 -23.28 18.08 -16.26
N ARG A 166 -22.47 17.07 -16.59
CA ARG A 166 -21.89 16.92 -17.95
C ARG A 166 -22.72 15.95 -18.78
N ALA A 167 -23.06 16.39 -20.00
CA ALA A 167 -23.82 15.56 -20.95
C ALA A 167 -22.93 14.56 -21.71
N GLU A 168 -21.63 14.79 -21.78
CA GLU A 168 -20.65 13.93 -22.46
C GLU A 168 -19.35 13.89 -21.65
N ALA A 169 -18.73 12.71 -21.62
CA ALA A 169 -17.37 12.59 -21.12
C ALA A 169 -16.40 13.21 -22.14
N GLU A 170 -16.05 14.45 -21.95
CA GLU A 170 -14.83 14.94 -22.59
C GLU A 170 -13.65 14.21 -21.94
N ASP A 171 -12.74 13.69 -22.78
CA ASP A 171 -11.41 13.17 -22.39
C ASP A 171 -10.53 14.31 -21.82
N ASN A 172 -11.06 15.07 -20.89
CA ASN A 172 -10.24 15.99 -20.14
C ASN A 172 -9.59 15.20 -19.01
N PRO A 173 -8.28 15.09 -18.99
CA PRO A 173 -7.60 14.57 -17.81
C PRO A 173 -8.11 15.39 -16.62
N ILE A 174 -8.50 14.69 -15.55
CA ILE A 174 -8.77 15.34 -14.27
C ILE A 174 -7.65 16.35 -14.07
N PRO A 175 -7.95 17.63 -13.83
CA PRO A 175 -6.87 18.59 -13.66
C PRO A 175 -6.00 18.04 -12.54
N VAL A 176 -4.82 17.60 -12.94
CA VAL A 176 -3.75 17.33 -11.97
C VAL A 176 -3.65 18.67 -11.27
N MET A 177 -4.18 18.76 -10.05
CA MET A 177 -3.92 19.92 -9.22
C MET A 177 -2.42 20.10 -9.32
N ASN A 178 -2.00 21.22 -9.86
CA ASN A 178 -0.61 21.62 -9.79
C ASN A 178 -0.30 21.72 -8.30
N ILE A 179 0.08 20.59 -7.71
CA ILE A 179 0.52 20.46 -6.32
C ILE A 179 1.72 21.41 -6.09
N THR A 180 2.40 21.78 -7.18
CA THR A 180 3.51 22.72 -7.18
C THR A 180 3.18 24.13 -6.66
N ASN A 181 1.93 24.57 -6.65
CA ASN A 181 1.62 25.95 -6.25
C ASN A 181 1.08 26.13 -4.82
N GLY A 182 0.90 25.07 -4.05
CA GLY A 182 0.33 25.19 -2.69
C GLY A 182 1.14 24.56 -1.57
N PHE A 183 2.01 23.60 -1.85
CA PHE A 183 2.60 22.75 -0.80
C PHE A 183 4.07 23.04 -0.47
N ILE A 184 4.81 23.69 -1.35
CA ILE A 184 6.24 23.91 -1.15
C ILE A 184 6.53 25.39 -1.43
N ARG A 185 6.33 26.24 -0.43
CA ARG A 185 6.95 27.56 -0.37
C ARG A 185 8.26 27.54 0.41
N ASP A 186 8.92 26.38 0.47
CA ASP A 186 10.27 26.36 0.95
C ASP A 186 11.20 26.44 -0.28
N HIS A 187 11.80 27.61 -0.47
CA HIS A 187 12.74 27.90 -1.55
C HIS A 187 13.89 26.89 -1.62
N ASN A 188 14.18 26.20 -0.50
CA ASN A 188 15.22 25.18 -0.42
C ASN A 188 14.84 23.89 -1.15
N LEU A 189 13.55 23.49 -1.15
CA LEU A 189 13.15 22.21 -1.74
C LEU A 189 13.20 22.23 -3.28
N ASP A 190 12.84 23.37 -3.90
CA ASP A 190 12.96 23.54 -5.35
C ASP A 190 14.42 23.47 -5.81
N VAL A 191 15.32 24.04 -5.01
CA VAL A 191 16.78 24.00 -5.26
C VAL A 191 17.32 22.58 -5.08
N ILE A 192 16.87 21.85 -4.07
CA ILE A 192 17.24 20.45 -3.82
C ILE A 192 16.75 19.55 -4.96
N LEU A 193 15.51 19.72 -5.41
CA LEU A 193 14.93 18.97 -6.52
C LEU A 193 15.63 19.25 -7.86
N ASP A 194 15.98 20.50 -8.12
CA ASP A 194 16.77 20.89 -9.30
C ASP A 194 18.16 20.29 -9.27
N ARG A 195 18.82 20.29 -8.13
CA ARG A 195 20.14 19.66 -7.95
C ARG A 195 20.07 18.15 -8.15
N ALA A 196 19.08 17.48 -7.55
CA ALA A 196 18.87 16.04 -7.68
C ALA A 196 18.55 15.65 -9.14
N SER A 197 17.70 16.39 -9.83
CA SER A 197 17.34 16.12 -11.23
C SER A 197 18.49 16.35 -12.20
N ASN A 198 19.43 17.22 -11.87
CA ASN A 198 20.65 17.45 -12.64
C ASN A 198 21.82 16.52 -12.26
N GLY A 199 21.58 15.53 -11.38
CA GLY A 199 22.60 14.56 -10.97
C GLY A 199 23.70 15.11 -10.09
N ASN A 200 23.49 16.29 -9.47
CA ASN A 200 24.44 16.87 -8.54
C ASN A 200 24.30 16.24 -7.14
N PRO A 201 25.40 15.95 -6.44
CA PRO A 201 25.33 15.40 -5.09
C PRO A 201 24.59 16.36 -4.14
N LEU A 202 23.73 15.79 -3.32
CA LEU A 202 23.09 16.51 -2.22
C LEU A 202 24.08 16.63 -1.05
N GLU A 203 24.06 17.74 -0.35
CA GLU A 203 24.90 17.97 0.83
C GLU A 203 24.12 17.67 2.11
N GLU A 204 24.81 17.33 3.19
CA GLU A 204 24.22 16.94 4.47
C GLU A 204 23.32 18.03 5.11
N ARG A 205 23.23 19.21 4.49
CA ARG A 205 22.41 20.35 4.93
C ARG A 205 21.25 20.68 3.97
N ASP A 206 21.12 19.94 2.87
CA ASP A 206 20.01 20.04 1.94
C ASP A 206 18.85 19.17 2.41
#